data_ea67f71699c08a490509761218fee1ac
#
_entry.id   ea67f71699c08a490509761218fee1ac
#
_cell.length_a   1.000
_cell.length_b   1.000
_cell.length_c   1.000
_cell.angle_alpha   90.00
_cell.angle_beta   90.00
_cell.angle_gamma   90.00
#
_symmetry.space_group_name_H-M   'P 1'
#
loop_
_entity.id
_entity.type
_entity.pdbx_description
1 polymer ?
#
loop_
_entity_poly.entity_id
_entity_poly.type
_entity_poly.pdbx_seq_one_letter_code
_entity_poly.pdbx_strand_id
1 'polypeptide(L)'
;ATATIISTCTSGAAAQIKMNAGAYEGSGSTDVPVRRMTAGASEYLVYQVYSDVSRKTIWGNSDPTGVSFTGTGAPQTLTVYGSIPSAQIVPEGEYSDQIIVTITY
;
A
#
# COMPACT_ATOMS: atom_id res chain seq x y z
N ALA A 1 -1.40 10.37 6.51
CA ALA A 1 -0.13 9.77 6.94
C ALA A 1 0.71 9.40 5.72
N THR A 2 2.00 9.33 5.89
CA THR A 2 2.94 8.95 4.82
C THR A 2 3.95 7.95 5.34
N ALA A 3 4.45 7.12 4.43
CA ALA A 3 5.57 6.22 4.68
C ALA A 3 6.48 6.22 3.45
N THR A 4 7.66 5.66 3.58
CA THR A 4 8.60 5.57 2.47
C THR A 4 9.04 4.15 2.24
N ILE A 5 9.29 3.83 0.97
CA ILE A 5 9.94 2.58 0.55
C ILE A 5 11.25 2.98 -0.13
N ILE A 6 12.36 2.41 0.34
CA ILE A 6 13.66 2.63 -0.25
C ILE A 6 14.06 1.37 -1.00
N SER A 7 14.37 1.51 -2.28
CA SER A 7 14.74 0.39 -3.13
C SER A 7 15.99 0.72 -3.93
N THR A 8 16.87 -0.27 -4.07
CA THR A 8 18.07 -0.17 -4.90
C THR A 8 18.01 -1.24 -5.98
N CYS A 9 17.89 -0.80 -7.22
CA CYS A 9 17.83 -1.69 -8.38
C CYS A 9 18.97 -1.40 -9.35
N THR A 10 19.34 -2.41 -10.15
CA THR A 10 20.37 -2.27 -11.17
C THR A 10 20.03 -1.11 -12.12
N SER A 11 21.03 -0.31 -12.46
CA SER A 11 20.87 0.81 -13.38
C SER A 11 20.25 0.35 -14.71
N GLY A 12 19.19 1.01 -15.14
CA GLY A 12 18.45 0.69 -16.35
C GLY A 12 17.39 -0.40 -16.21
N ALA A 13 17.32 -1.09 -15.07
CA ALA A 13 16.31 -2.12 -14.86
C ALA A 13 14.91 -1.50 -14.70
N ALA A 14 13.95 -2.02 -15.47
CA ALA A 14 12.55 -1.67 -15.27
C ALA A 14 12.01 -2.43 -14.07
N ALA A 15 11.55 -1.72 -13.06
CA ALA A 15 11.05 -2.32 -11.83
C ALA A 15 9.63 -1.85 -11.53
N GLN A 16 8.88 -2.67 -10.83
CA GLN A 16 7.54 -2.35 -10.39
C GLN A 16 7.33 -2.82 -8.95
N ILE A 17 6.73 -1.96 -8.12
CA ILE A 17 6.35 -2.29 -6.76
C ILE A 17 4.85 -2.44 -6.68
N LYS A 18 4.41 -3.57 -6.13
CA LYS A 18 3.00 -3.89 -5.88
C LYS A 18 2.78 -4.07 -4.40
N MET A 19 1.58 -3.77 -3.93
CA MET A 19 1.18 -3.97 -2.54
C MET A 19 -0.09 -4.81 -2.48
N ASN A 20 -0.10 -5.83 -1.64
CA ASN A 20 -1.28 -6.68 -1.48
C ASN A 20 -2.37 -5.96 -0.64
N ALA A 21 -3.49 -6.64 -0.45
CA ALA A 21 -4.62 -6.11 0.31
C ALA A 21 -4.42 -6.15 1.83
N GLY A 22 -3.28 -6.63 2.29
CA GLY A 22 -3.00 -6.78 3.72
C GLY A 22 -3.50 -8.11 4.28
N ALA A 23 -3.25 -8.32 5.58
CA ALA A 23 -3.58 -9.58 6.25
C ALA A 23 -5.07 -9.72 6.58
N TYR A 24 -5.82 -8.63 6.60
CA TYR A 24 -7.22 -8.61 7.02
C TYR A 24 -8.11 -7.99 5.95
N GLU A 25 -7.88 -8.35 4.69
CA GLU A 25 -8.57 -7.76 3.56
C GLU A 25 -10.10 -7.94 3.60
N GLY A 26 -10.81 -6.95 3.10
CA GLY A 26 -12.24 -7.03 2.84
C GLY A 26 -12.54 -7.54 1.44
N SER A 27 -13.73 -7.22 0.94
CA SER A 27 -14.16 -7.61 -0.41
C SER A 27 -13.59 -6.63 -1.44
N GLY A 28 -12.50 -6.99 -2.06
CA GLY A 28 -11.86 -6.16 -3.07
C GLY A 28 -11.25 -7.01 -4.17
N SER A 29 -10.43 -6.39 -5.00
CA SER A 29 -9.70 -7.03 -6.09
C SER A 29 -8.21 -6.68 -6.00
N THR A 30 -7.41 -7.24 -6.89
CA THR A 30 -5.99 -6.88 -6.98
C THR A 30 -5.78 -5.44 -7.45
N ASP A 31 -6.70 -4.90 -8.24
CA ASP A 31 -6.64 -3.51 -8.69
C ASP A 31 -7.14 -2.53 -7.63
N VAL A 32 -8.20 -2.90 -6.93
CA VAL A 32 -8.83 -2.06 -5.90
C VAL A 32 -8.97 -2.90 -4.62
N PRO A 33 -7.87 -3.17 -3.91
CA PRO A 33 -7.95 -3.93 -2.68
C PRO A 33 -8.66 -3.13 -1.58
N VAL A 34 -9.46 -3.82 -0.78
CA VAL A 34 -10.08 -3.23 0.41
C VAL A 34 -9.21 -3.59 1.60
N ARG A 35 -8.45 -2.62 2.09
CA ARG A 35 -7.52 -2.81 3.19
C ARG A 35 -8.17 -2.49 4.52
N ARG A 36 -7.95 -3.34 5.51
CA ARG A 36 -8.50 -3.16 6.86
C ARG A 36 -7.44 -3.45 7.90
N MET A 37 -7.40 -2.62 8.94
CA MET A 37 -6.62 -2.87 10.15
C MET A 37 -7.50 -3.51 11.20
N THR A 38 -6.90 -4.25 12.13
CA THR A 38 -7.61 -4.83 13.27
C THR A 38 -6.87 -4.55 14.57
N ALA A 39 -7.64 -4.42 15.64
CA ALA A 39 -7.11 -4.31 17.01
C ALA A 39 -7.30 -5.63 17.80
N GLY A 40 -7.74 -6.69 17.13
CA GLY A 40 -7.99 -7.98 17.79
C GLY A 40 -9.09 -8.74 17.07
N ALA A 41 -10.06 -9.24 17.79
CA ALA A 41 -10.93 -10.31 17.35
C ALA A 41 -11.79 -10.03 16.10
N SER A 42 -12.58 -8.96 16.09
CA SER A 42 -13.58 -8.75 15.03
C SER A 42 -13.78 -7.29 14.66
N GLU A 43 -12.97 -6.40 15.23
CA GLU A 43 -13.06 -4.97 14.94
C GLU A 43 -12.14 -4.61 13.80
N TYR A 44 -12.66 -3.94 12.78
CA TYR A 44 -11.90 -3.56 11.59
C TYR A 44 -12.00 -2.06 11.33
N LEU A 45 -10.87 -1.47 10.97
CA LEU A 45 -10.78 -0.08 10.54
C LEU A 45 -10.31 -0.05 9.09
N VAL A 46 -11.18 0.41 8.19
CA VAL A 46 -10.83 0.51 6.77
C VAL A 46 -9.83 1.62 6.57
N TYR A 47 -8.81 1.34 5.78
CA TYR A 47 -7.81 2.32 5.36
C TYR A 47 -7.44 2.07 3.90
N GLN A 48 -6.68 2.98 3.31
CA GLN A 48 -6.19 2.79 1.95
C GLN A 48 -4.80 3.40 1.80
N VAL A 49 -4.04 2.88 0.85
CA VAL A 49 -2.73 3.41 0.48
C VAL A 49 -2.75 3.85 -0.98
N TYR A 50 -2.09 4.96 -1.24
CA TYR A 50 -2.09 5.62 -2.54
C TYR A 50 -0.67 5.90 -2.97
N SER A 51 -0.47 5.98 -4.28
CA SER A 51 0.83 6.33 -4.87
C SER A 51 0.99 7.82 -5.13
N ASP A 52 -0.08 8.60 -4.98
CA ASP A 52 -0.08 10.04 -5.25
C ASP A 52 -0.46 10.85 -4.01
N VAL A 53 0.02 12.10 -3.96
CA VAL A 53 -0.22 13.01 -2.83
C VAL A 53 -1.70 13.42 -2.73
N SER A 54 -2.42 13.43 -3.83
CA SER A 54 -3.85 13.76 -3.84
C SER A 54 -4.73 12.62 -3.33
N ARG A 55 -4.16 11.44 -3.13
CA ARG A 55 -4.83 10.24 -2.64
C ARG A 55 -6.01 9.82 -3.52
N LYS A 56 -5.76 9.79 -4.82
CA LYS A 56 -6.75 9.37 -5.83
C LYS A 56 -6.37 8.07 -6.53
N THR A 57 -5.07 7.72 -6.56
CA THR A 57 -4.56 6.55 -7.24
C THR A 57 -4.18 5.49 -6.23
N ILE A 58 -5.01 4.46 -6.09
CA ILE A 58 -4.77 3.35 -5.15
C ILE A 58 -3.56 2.55 -5.61
N TRP A 59 -2.64 2.28 -4.67
CA TRP A 59 -1.50 1.42 -4.91
C TRP A 59 -1.94 -0.03 -4.76
N GLY A 60 -2.19 -0.69 -5.86
CA GLY A 60 -2.72 -2.04 -5.87
C GLY A 60 -1.66 -3.12 -6.07
N ASN A 61 -2.13 -4.32 -6.35
CA ASN A 61 -1.31 -5.52 -6.48
C ASN A 61 -1.37 -6.12 -7.89
N SER A 62 -1.53 -5.26 -8.89
CA SER A 62 -1.59 -5.66 -10.30
C SER A 62 -0.66 -4.79 -11.14
N ASP A 63 -0.39 -5.18 -12.37
CA ASP A 63 0.45 -4.39 -13.26
C ASP A 63 -0.09 -2.97 -13.47
N PRO A 64 -1.39 -2.74 -13.73
CA PRO A 64 -1.89 -1.39 -13.90
C PRO A 64 -1.85 -0.51 -12.64
N THR A 65 -1.88 -1.11 -11.45
CA THR A 65 -2.02 -0.39 -10.19
C THR A 65 -0.75 -0.39 -9.33
N GLY A 66 0.29 -1.12 -9.74
CA GLY A 66 1.61 -1.02 -9.14
C GLY A 66 2.35 0.24 -9.57
N VAL A 67 3.40 0.60 -8.85
CA VAL A 67 4.24 1.76 -9.18
C VAL A 67 5.48 1.31 -9.92
N SER A 68 5.65 1.81 -11.13
CA SER A 68 6.78 1.48 -11.99
C SER A 68 7.89 2.53 -11.87
N PHE A 69 9.14 2.09 -11.91
CA PHE A 69 10.28 2.98 -11.91
C PHE A 69 11.47 2.31 -12.60
N THR A 70 12.48 3.11 -12.93
CA THR A 70 13.71 2.61 -13.53
C THR A 70 14.83 2.67 -12.49
N GLY A 71 15.55 1.56 -12.31
CA GLY A 71 16.67 1.49 -11.40
C GLY A 71 17.82 2.40 -11.83
N THR A 72 18.54 2.94 -10.85
CA THR A 72 19.69 3.83 -11.08
C THR A 72 21.00 3.28 -10.51
N GLY A 73 20.95 2.10 -9.88
CA GLY A 73 22.09 1.56 -9.14
C GLY A 73 22.28 2.17 -7.76
N ALA A 74 21.51 3.20 -7.42
CA ALA A 74 21.54 3.87 -6.13
C ALA A 74 20.19 3.73 -5.43
N PRO A 75 20.12 3.95 -4.09
CA PRO A 75 18.85 3.91 -3.38
C PRO A 75 17.86 4.95 -3.94
N GLN A 76 16.63 4.51 -4.16
CA GLN A 76 15.53 5.36 -4.62
C GLN A 76 14.41 5.30 -3.59
N THR A 77 13.85 6.46 -3.27
CA THR A 77 12.80 6.59 -2.28
C THR A 77 11.46 6.80 -2.96
N LEU A 78 10.48 5.95 -2.61
CA LEU A 78 9.10 6.09 -3.06
C LEU A 78 8.23 6.39 -1.84
N THR A 79 7.34 7.36 -1.96
CA THR A 79 6.45 7.75 -0.87
C THR A 79 5.12 7.04 -1.00
N VAL A 80 4.64 6.50 0.12
CA VAL A 80 3.33 5.87 0.24
C VAL A 80 2.42 6.83 0.99
N TYR A 81 1.27 7.14 0.43
CA TYR A 81 0.29 8.02 1.05
C TYR A 81 -0.86 7.20 1.61
N GLY A 82 -1.07 7.29 2.91
CA GLY A 82 -2.13 6.56 3.60
C GLY A 82 -3.30 7.46 3.96
N SER A 83 -4.49 6.88 4.00
CA SER A 83 -5.70 7.59 4.40
C SER A 83 -6.66 6.65 5.11
N ILE A 84 -7.25 7.14 6.18
CA ILE A 84 -8.33 6.46 6.90
C ILE A 84 -9.59 7.28 6.66
N PRO A 85 -10.60 6.73 5.96
CA PRO A 85 -11.85 7.45 5.76
C PRO A 85 -12.50 7.84 7.09
N SER A 86 -13.10 9.00 7.16
CA SER A 86 -13.82 9.46 8.34
C SER A 86 -15.15 8.71 8.53
N ALA A 87 -15.81 8.98 9.65
CA ALA A 87 -17.13 8.44 9.98
C ALA A 87 -17.16 6.92 10.16
N GLN A 88 -16.04 6.29 10.48
CA GLN A 88 -16.02 4.90 10.91
C GLN A 88 -16.23 4.81 12.42
N ILE A 89 -17.17 3.99 12.86
CA ILE A 89 -17.47 3.78 14.28
C ILE A 89 -16.81 2.49 14.70
N VAL A 90 -15.71 2.59 15.43
CA VAL A 90 -14.94 1.44 15.92
C VAL A 90 -14.51 1.72 17.37
N PRO A 91 -14.33 0.67 18.21
CA PRO A 91 -13.80 0.84 19.56
C PRO A 91 -12.39 1.44 19.55
N GLU A 92 -12.02 2.07 20.67
CA GLU A 92 -10.64 2.49 20.88
C GLU A 92 -9.71 1.29 20.90
N GLY A 93 -8.48 1.48 20.41
CA GLY A 93 -7.48 0.43 20.40
C GLY A 93 -6.36 0.73 19.41
N GLU A 94 -5.36 -0.13 19.41
CA GLU A 94 -4.29 -0.08 18.44
C GLU A 94 -4.66 -0.95 17.24
N TYR A 95 -4.93 -0.32 16.11
CA TYR A 95 -5.28 -1.00 14.87
C TYR A 95 -4.04 -1.13 14.01
N SER A 96 -3.80 -2.33 13.50
CA SER A 96 -2.65 -2.63 12.66
C SER A 96 -2.99 -3.59 11.55
N ASP A 97 -2.16 -3.59 10.51
CA ASP A 97 -2.22 -4.50 9.39
C ASP A 97 -0.81 -4.77 8.88
N GLN A 98 -0.66 -5.82 8.10
CA GLN A 98 0.60 -6.15 7.44
C GLN A 98 0.36 -6.26 5.94
N ILE A 99 1.10 -5.46 5.17
CA ILE A 99 1.04 -5.48 3.71
C ILE A 99 2.32 -6.12 3.19
N ILE A 100 2.17 -7.06 2.25
CA ILE A 100 3.29 -7.65 1.54
C ILE A 100 3.61 -6.76 0.34
N VAL A 101 4.83 -6.26 0.31
CA VAL A 101 5.35 -5.43 -0.79
C VAL A 101 6.17 -6.33 -1.70
N THR A 102 5.80 -6.38 -2.97
CA THR A 102 6.49 -7.20 -3.97
C THR A 102 7.16 -6.29 -4.99
N ILE A 103 8.45 -6.52 -5.22
CA ILE A 103 9.23 -5.80 -6.24
C ILE A 103 9.54 -6.79 -7.35
N THR A 104 9.13 -6.45 -8.56
CA THR A 104 9.38 -7.24 -9.77
C THR A 104 10.28 -6.45 -10.71
N TYR A 105 11.33 -7.08 -11.22
CA TYR A 105 12.28 -6.46 -12.14
C TYR A 105 12.96 -7.48 -13.03
#